data_148f48d0f6bd2de3c2ef70400197246d
#
_entry.id   148f48d0f6bd2de3c2ef70400197246d
#
_cell.length_a   1.000
_cell.length_b   1.000
_cell.length_c   1.000
_cell.angle_alpha   90.00
_cell.angle_beta   90.00
_cell.angle_gamma   90.00
#
_symmetry.space_group_name_H-M   'P 1'
#
loop_
_entity.id
_entity.type
_entity.pdbx_description
1 polymer ?
#
loop_
_entity_poly.entity_id
_entity_poly.type
_entity_poly.pdbx_seq_one_letter_code
_entity_poly.pdbx_strand_id
1 'polypeptide(L)'
;MRLILVGLCLSALAWAQPAAVQTETLQNGMKILVEEDHNIPNVAMYFFFRIGSRNEHPGVTGLSHFFEHMMFNGAKKYGPKQFDIQMEKNGGNNNAYTTEDTTVYTDWFPKSALELMMDMEADRIRDLSFDPKMVESERGVVYSERRLSVDNSNFGVLYEQLGAAAFIAHPYHWPVIGWPSDIESWTMDDLKAHFRMGYAPNNCVAVVVGDVSQADVMALAKKYLEPIPRQEPPPPVRTKEPEQLGERRVVVHKRAQLPIELIAYHVPETKNPDDAPLDVLETLLSHGQSSRLYKRMVDKDQLVLNVNARRQNALDPGLMIFSLSPRSGVEPARAEKALFEELDRLRNEPISEQELHKAKNQLLADHYRQMKTIAGRANLLGIYEVYYGDYRKLFTVEQTLDAVTAADVQRVAKQYLTEKNRTVATLIPEAKESHQ
;
A
#
# COMPACT_ATOMS: atom_id res chain seq x y z
N MET A 1 38.32 -53.77 -33.40
CA MET A 1 37.06 -53.02 -33.45
C MET A 1 36.70 -52.70 -32.00
N ARG A 2 37.07 -51.49 -31.50
CA ARG A 2 36.77 -51.06 -30.13
C ARG A 2 35.56 -50.10 -30.21
N LEU A 3 34.45 -50.50 -29.59
CA LEU A 3 33.30 -49.62 -29.39
C LEU A 3 33.60 -48.67 -28.23
N ILE A 4 33.55 -47.38 -28.53
CA ILE A 4 33.55 -46.30 -27.53
C ILE A 4 32.08 -46.00 -27.19
N LEU A 5 31.63 -46.33 -25.97
CA LEU A 5 30.36 -45.84 -25.42
C LEU A 5 30.55 -44.39 -24.95
N VAL A 6 29.89 -43.47 -25.63
CA VAL A 6 29.75 -42.08 -25.17
C VAL A 6 28.55 -42.01 -24.25
N GLY A 7 28.78 -41.91 -22.95
CA GLY A 7 27.76 -41.68 -21.95
C GLY A 7 27.30 -40.21 -22.03
N LEU A 8 26.05 -39.93 -22.45
CA LEU A 8 25.41 -38.64 -22.30
C LEU A 8 25.02 -38.45 -20.82
N CYS A 9 25.77 -37.62 -20.10
CA CYS A 9 25.28 -37.08 -18.83
C CYS A 9 24.22 -36.02 -19.10
N LEU A 10 22.93 -36.38 -18.99
CA LEU A 10 21.84 -35.42 -18.85
C LEU A 10 21.93 -34.81 -17.45
N SER A 11 22.56 -33.65 -17.33
CA SER A 11 22.42 -32.79 -16.15
C SER A 11 20.97 -32.25 -16.13
N ALA A 12 20.13 -32.85 -15.31
CA ALA A 12 18.84 -32.27 -14.95
C ALA A 12 19.12 -30.93 -14.27
N LEU A 13 18.84 -29.84 -14.94
CA LEU A 13 18.68 -28.53 -14.32
C LEU A 13 17.49 -28.67 -13.35
N ALA A 14 17.82 -28.89 -12.08
CA ALA A 14 16.85 -28.73 -11.01
C ALA A 14 16.48 -27.23 -10.97
N TRP A 15 15.34 -26.91 -11.53
CA TRP A 15 14.69 -25.63 -11.26
C TRP A 15 14.44 -25.66 -9.74
N ALA A 16 15.07 -24.73 -9.02
CA ALA A 16 14.77 -24.54 -7.61
C ALA A 16 13.27 -24.24 -7.52
N GLN A 17 12.52 -25.17 -6.99
CA GLN A 17 11.11 -24.89 -6.65
C GLN A 17 11.11 -23.74 -5.65
N PRO A 18 10.18 -22.77 -5.77
CA PRO A 18 10.02 -21.75 -4.75
C PRO A 18 9.92 -22.43 -3.39
N ALA A 19 10.63 -21.93 -2.39
CA ALA A 19 10.55 -22.46 -1.03
C ALA A 19 9.08 -22.50 -0.63
N ALA A 20 8.62 -23.65 -0.16
CA ALA A 20 7.21 -23.85 0.14
C ALA A 20 6.84 -22.97 1.34
N VAL A 21 5.98 -21.95 1.11
CA VAL A 21 5.41 -21.17 2.21
C VAL A 21 4.54 -22.04 3.07
N GLN A 22 4.88 -22.11 4.33
CA GLN A 22 4.13 -22.88 5.32
C GLN A 22 3.20 -21.94 6.10
N THR A 23 2.01 -22.42 6.43
CA THR A 23 1.02 -21.60 7.12
C THR A 23 0.42 -22.35 8.30
N GLU A 24 0.26 -21.66 9.42
CA GLU A 24 -0.44 -22.15 10.61
C GLU A 24 -1.30 -21.02 11.20
N THR A 25 -2.42 -21.38 11.80
CA THR A 25 -3.25 -20.45 12.55
C THR A 25 -3.18 -20.82 14.02
N LEU A 26 -2.73 -19.87 14.86
CA LEU A 26 -2.66 -20.02 16.31
C LEU A 26 -4.07 -20.15 16.91
N GLN A 27 -4.18 -20.67 18.13
CA GLN A 27 -5.47 -20.84 18.81
C GLN A 27 -6.20 -19.50 19.01
N ASN A 28 -5.48 -18.41 19.16
CA ASN A 28 -6.05 -17.07 19.27
C ASN A 28 -6.49 -16.46 17.91
N GLY A 29 -6.26 -17.17 16.80
CA GLY A 29 -6.70 -16.77 15.46
C GLY A 29 -5.67 -16.01 14.65
N MET A 30 -4.47 -15.72 15.15
CA MET A 30 -3.39 -15.12 14.36
C MET A 30 -2.92 -16.11 13.28
N LYS A 31 -2.86 -15.67 12.04
CA LYS A 31 -2.31 -16.45 10.94
C LYS A 31 -0.82 -16.17 10.78
N ILE A 32 -0.02 -17.23 10.72
CA ILE A 32 1.44 -17.14 10.53
C ILE A 32 1.77 -17.74 9.15
N LEU A 33 2.53 -16.99 8.36
CA LEU A 33 3.15 -17.44 7.11
C LEU A 33 4.66 -17.52 7.32
N VAL A 34 5.28 -18.64 6.96
CA VAL A 34 6.73 -18.82 7.08
C VAL A 34 7.31 -19.26 5.74
N GLU A 35 8.35 -18.57 5.27
CA GLU A 35 9.15 -18.96 4.11
C GLU A 35 10.62 -19.06 4.53
N GLU A 36 11.18 -20.27 4.53
CA GLU A 36 12.57 -20.53 4.88
C GLU A 36 13.49 -20.11 3.74
N ASP A 37 14.50 -19.25 4.02
CA ASP A 37 15.54 -18.83 3.08
C ASP A 37 16.87 -18.71 3.81
N HIS A 38 17.74 -19.71 3.63
CA HIS A 38 19.02 -19.80 4.32
C HIS A 38 20.19 -19.17 3.55
N ASN A 39 19.93 -18.36 2.50
CA ASN A 39 20.97 -17.73 1.70
C ASN A 39 21.73 -16.63 2.45
N ILE A 40 21.06 -15.90 3.33
CA ILE A 40 21.65 -14.86 4.20
C ILE A 40 21.13 -15.02 5.63
N PRO A 41 21.97 -14.76 6.67
CA PRO A 41 21.59 -15.01 8.06
C PRO A 41 20.69 -13.92 8.63
N ASN A 42 19.67 -13.51 7.90
CA ASN A 42 18.74 -12.45 8.27
C ASN A 42 17.29 -12.92 8.14
N VAL A 43 16.41 -12.21 8.84
CA VAL A 43 14.96 -12.45 8.90
C VAL A 43 14.23 -11.15 8.60
N ALA A 44 13.18 -11.24 7.79
CA ALA A 44 12.13 -10.24 7.66
C ALA A 44 10.88 -10.75 8.37
N MET A 45 10.36 -10.01 9.34
CA MET A 45 9.20 -10.37 10.13
C MET A 45 8.19 -9.22 10.08
N TYR A 46 7.06 -9.43 9.42
CA TYR A 46 6.05 -8.41 9.14
C TYR A 46 4.72 -8.76 9.79
N PHE A 47 4.08 -7.76 10.40
CA PHE A 47 2.76 -7.90 11.02
C PHE A 47 1.76 -7.01 10.29
N PHE A 48 0.81 -7.64 9.61
CA PHE A 48 -0.26 -6.96 8.88
C PHE A 48 -1.53 -6.98 9.72
N PHE A 49 -1.86 -5.85 10.33
CA PHE A 49 -3.15 -5.67 11.00
C PHE A 49 -4.18 -5.17 9.98
N ARG A 50 -5.35 -5.82 9.92
CA ARG A 50 -6.47 -5.42 9.07
C ARG A 50 -7.24 -4.28 9.73
N ILE A 51 -6.55 -3.19 9.99
CA ILE A 51 -7.07 -1.94 10.57
C ILE A 51 -6.39 -0.77 9.88
N GLY A 52 -7.18 0.14 9.36
CA GLY A 52 -6.72 1.35 8.68
C GLY A 52 -7.79 2.43 8.80
N SER A 53 -7.61 3.56 8.12
CA SER A 53 -8.52 4.69 8.26
C SER A 53 -9.98 4.37 7.89
N ARG A 54 -10.24 3.37 7.04
CA ARG A 54 -11.61 2.94 6.71
C ARG A 54 -12.41 2.41 7.91
N ASN A 55 -11.74 1.99 8.97
CA ASN A 55 -12.37 1.46 10.18
C ASN A 55 -12.68 2.55 11.21
N GLU A 56 -12.36 3.78 10.89
CA GLU A 56 -12.61 4.96 11.71
C GLU A 56 -13.97 5.58 11.39
N HIS A 57 -14.30 6.64 12.09
CA HIS A 57 -15.50 7.44 11.85
C HIS A 57 -15.24 8.91 12.24
N PRO A 58 -16.07 9.87 11.82
CA PRO A 58 -15.95 11.26 12.24
C PRO A 58 -15.83 11.40 13.76
N GLY A 59 -14.86 12.20 14.20
CA GLY A 59 -14.48 12.39 15.61
C GLY A 59 -13.27 11.56 16.04
N VAL A 60 -12.91 10.50 15.28
CA VAL A 60 -11.78 9.61 15.60
C VAL A 60 -10.92 9.28 14.38
N THR A 61 -10.97 10.09 13.32
CA THR A 61 -10.14 9.89 12.14
C THR A 61 -8.67 10.09 12.47
N GLY A 62 -7.79 9.29 11.87
CA GLY A 62 -6.34 9.30 12.08
C GLY A 62 -5.86 8.38 13.21
N LEU A 63 -6.74 7.67 13.91
CA LEU A 63 -6.32 6.79 15.00
C LEU A 63 -5.46 5.62 14.52
N SER A 64 -5.71 5.05 13.35
CA SER A 64 -4.90 3.96 12.83
C SER A 64 -3.46 4.40 12.60
N HIS A 65 -3.25 5.59 12.02
CA HIS A 65 -1.94 6.19 11.85
C HIS A 65 -1.31 6.58 13.21
N PHE A 66 -2.10 7.11 14.13
CA PHE A 66 -1.61 7.39 15.48
C PHE A 66 -1.07 6.13 16.18
N PHE A 67 -1.74 4.98 16.00
CA PHE A 67 -1.25 3.71 16.55
C PHE A 67 -0.03 3.16 15.83
N GLU A 68 0.18 3.48 14.55
CA GLU A 68 1.46 3.21 13.89
C GLU A 68 2.61 3.79 14.73
N HIS A 69 2.51 5.04 15.16
CA HIS A 69 3.48 5.72 16.03
C HIS A 69 3.50 5.14 17.45
N MET A 70 2.34 5.00 18.07
CA MET A 70 2.23 4.57 19.45
C MET A 70 2.86 3.20 19.73
N MET A 71 2.86 2.30 18.74
CA MET A 71 3.47 0.97 18.88
C MET A 71 4.99 1.00 19.07
N PHE A 72 5.65 2.14 18.83
CA PHE A 72 7.07 2.36 19.13
C PHE A 72 7.29 3.11 20.46
N ASN A 73 6.22 3.61 21.09
CA ASN A 73 6.31 4.42 22.30
C ASN A 73 6.34 3.61 23.62
N GLY A 74 6.51 2.30 23.51
CA GLY A 74 6.76 1.42 24.63
C GLY A 74 5.54 0.60 25.06
N ALA A 75 5.86 -0.49 25.72
CA ALA A 75 4.92 -1.46 26.28
C ALA A 75 5.37 -1.82 27.71
N LYS A 76 4.73 -2.79 28.32
CA LYS A 76 4.96 -3.17 29.71
C LYS A 76 6.39 -3.64 29.99
N LYS A 77 6.96 -4.49 29.12
CA LYS A 77 8.30 -5.06 29.26
C LYS A 77 9.37 -4.17 28.63
N TYR A 78 9.09 -3.69 27.43
CA TYR A 78 9.97 -2.81 26.68
C TYR A 78 9.38 -1.39 26.70
N GLY A 79 9.91 -0.55 27.60
CA GLY A 79 9.44 0.83 27.78
C GLY A 79 9.75 1.74 26.60
N PRO A 80 9.47 3.04 26.71
CA PRO A 80 9.63 4.01 25.64
C PRO A 80 11.01 3.95 24.99
N LYS A 81 11.06 3.97 23.65
CA LYS A 81 12.27 3.86 22.81
C LYS A 81 13.05 2.54 22.93
N GLN A 82 12.65 1.62 23.80
CA GLN A 82 13.37 0.35 23.95
C GLN A 82 13.23 -0.54 22.71
N PHE A 83 12.13 -0.43 21.97
CA PHE A 83 11.94 -1.17 20.73
C PHE A 83 13.07 -0.84 19.73
N ASP A 84 13.26 0.43 19.41
CA ASP A 84 14.29 0.89 18.47
C ASP A 84 15.70 0.60 19.00
N ILE A 85 15.96 0.91 20.28
CA ILE A 85 17.27 0.66 20.90
C ILE A 85 17.64 -0.84 20.81
N GLN A 86 16.72 -1.75 21.11
CA GLN A 86 16.99 -3.18 21.02
C GLN A 86 17.14 -3.65 19.57
N MET A 87 16.32 -3.12 18.67
CA MET A 87 16.43 -3.40 17.23
C MET A 87 17.82 -3.02 16.70
N GLU A 88 18.23 -1.77 16.89
CA GLU A 88 19.53 -1.26 16.45
C GLU A 88 20.71 -1.99 17.11
N LYS A 89 20.64 -2.22 18.43
CA LYS A 89 21.69 -2.94 19.17
C LYS A 89 21.93 -4.35 18.64
N ASN A 90 20.90 -4.98 18.10
CA ASN A 90 20.98 -6.32 17.52
C ASN A 90 21.18 -6.30 15.99
N GLY A 91 21.50 -5.13 15.41
CA GLY A 91 21.81 -4.99 13.98
C GLY A 91 20.58 -5.06 13.08
N GLY A 92 19.39 -4.86 13.64
CA GLY A 92 18.14 -4.80 12.90
C GLY A 92 17.72 -3.38 12.57
N ASN A 93 16.65 -3.29 11.82
CA ASN A 93 15.95 -2.05 11.52
C ASN A 93 14.44 -2.35 11.43
N ASN A 94 13.63 -1.36 11.71
CA ASN A 94 12.17 -1.45 11.64
C ASN A 94 11.59 -0.25 10.89
N ASN A 95 10.36 -0.41 10.46
CA ASN A 95 9.51 0.66 9.97
C ASN A 95 8.04 0.25 10.12
N ALA A 96 7.12 1.17 9.84
CA ALA A 96 5.71 0.86 9.73
C ALA A 96 5.06 1.74 8.65
N TYR A 97 3.85 1.40 8.28
CA TYR A 97 3.02 2.24 7.42
C TYR A 97 1.53 1.94 7.63
N THR A 98 0.71 2.96 7.48
CA THR A 98 -0.75 2.86 7.52
C THR A 98 -1.35 3.23 6.18
N THR A 99 -2.33 2.46 5.77
CA THR A 99 -3.16 2.73 4.61
C THR A 99 -4.62 2.90 5.04
N GLU A 100 -5.49 3.06 4.09
CA GLU A 100 -6.93 3.03 4.35
C GLU A 100 -7.38 1.69 4.95
N ASP A 101 -6.70 0.58 4.65
CA ASP A 101 -7.13 -0.78 4.96
C ASP A 101 -6.29 -1.50 6.02
N THR A 102 -5.03 -1.15 6.13
CA THR A 102 -4.06 -1.89 6.95
C THR A 102 -3.08 -0.98 7.66
N THR A 103 -2.63 -1.42 8.86
CA THR A 103 -1.42 -0.91 9.51
C THR A 103 -0.41 -2.07 9.54
N VAL A 104 0.79 -1.83 9.03
CA VAL A 104 1.81 -2.86 8.85
C VAL A 104 3.10 -2.46 9.55
N TYR A 105 3.63 -3.36 10.36
CA TYR A 105 4.92 -3.23 11.01
C TYR A 105 5.92 -4.15 10.34
N THR A 106 7.11 -3.63 10.05
CA THR A 106 8.12 -4.32 9.25
C THR A 106 9.45 -4.34 9.99
N ASP A 107 9.89 -5.52 10.36
CA ASP A 107 11.15 -5.74 11.03
C ASP A 107 12.11 -6.49 10.12
N TRP A 108 13.37 -6.08 10.12
CA TRP A 108 14.46 -6.78 9.46
C TRP A 108 15.65 -6.88 10.42
N PHE A 109 16.16 -8.08 10.68
CA PHE A 109 17.17 -8.32 11.70
C PHE A 109 17.98 -9.61 11.44
N PRO A 110 19.21 -9.75 12.02
CA PRO A 110 19.94 -11.00 12.02
C PRO A 110 19.18 -12.12 12.74
N LYS A 111 19.26 -13.35 12.24
CA LYS A 111 18.53 -14.52 12.80
C LYS A 111 18.72 -14.73 14.29
N SER A 112 19.88 -14.36 14.84
CA SER A 112 20.17 -14.47 16.27
C SER A 112 19.25 -13.63 17.17
N ALA A 113 18.56 -12.66 16.60
CA ALA A 113 17.61 -11.78 17.30
C ALA A 113 16.16 -12.25 17.22
N LEU A 114 15.85 -13.35 16.51
CA LEU A 114 14.47 -13.80 16.23
C LEU A 114 13.61 -13.90 17.51
N GLU A 115 14.12 -14.54 18.56
CA GLU A 115 13.36 -14.70 19.80
C GLU A 115 13.10 -13.35 20.48
N LEU A 116 14.10 -12.48 20.55
CA LEU A 116 13.97 -11.15 21.13
C LEU A 116 12.93 -10.33 20.37
N MET A 117 12.97 -10.31 19.03
CA MET A 117 12.03 -9.54 18.21
C MET A 117 10.61 -10.08 18.36
N MET A 118 10.43 -11.40 18.40
CA MET A 118 9.12 -12.01 18.63
C MET A 118 8.54 -11.64 20.01
N ASP A 119 9.38 -11.57 21.04
CA ASP A 119 8.98 -11.18 22.39
C ASP A 119 8.61 -9.67 22.46
N MET A 120 9.36 -8.83 21.74
CA MET A 120 9.07 -7.39 21.64
C MET A 120 7.74 -7.12 20.92
N GLU A 121 7.51 -7.82 19.81
CA GLU A 121 6.24 -7.76 19.09
C GLU A 121 5.06 -8.19 19.96
N ALA A 122 5.23 -9.32 20.64
CA ALA A 122 4.20 -9.82 21.54
C ALA A 122 3.87 -8.85 22.69
N ASP A 123 4.88 -8.19 23.23
CA ASP A 123 4.72 -7.22 24.34
C ASP A 123 3.89 -6.02 23.88
N ARG A 124 4.23 -5.41 22.72
CA ARG A 124 3.50 -4.24 22.21
C ARG A 124 2.07 -4.58 21.74
N ILE A 125 1.84 -5.78 21.21
CA ILE A 125 0.49 -6.22 20.81
C ILE A 125 -0.39 -6.47 22.05
N ARG A 126 0.17 -7.04 23.14
CA ARG A 126 -0.56 -7.41 24.33
C ARG A 126 -0.73 -6.28 25.33
N ASP A 127 0.35 -5.56 25.60
CA ASP A 127 0.50 -4.70 26.78
C ASP A 127 1.03 -3.30 26.40
N LEU A 128 0.56 -2.73 25.26
CA LEU A 128 0.92 -1.37 24.83
C LEU A 128 0.71 -0.36 25.96
N SER A 129 1.66 0.55 26.13
CA SER A 129 1.56 1.61 27.14
C SER A 129 0.65 2.75 26.67
N PHE A 130 -0.28 3.14 27.54
CA PHE A 130 -1.14 4.31 27.37
C PHE A 130 -0.77 5.41 28.38
N ASP A 131 0.54 5.66 28.59
CA ASP A 131 0.98 6.76 29.44
C ASP A 131 0.46 8.10 28.88
N PRO A 132 -0.28 8.90 29.67
CA PRO A 132 -0.90 10.12 29.15
C PRO A 132 0.11 11.15 28.60
N LYS A 133 1.33 11.19 29.17
CA LYS A 133 2.37 12.11 28.68
C LYS A 133 2.93 11.67 27.34
N MET A 134 3.10 10.36 27.14
CA MET A 134 3.55 9.80 25.86
C MET A 134 2.47 9.98 24.80
N VAL A 135 1.21 9.71 25.13
CA VAL A 135 0.08 9.94 24.23
C VAL A 135 0.00 11.39 23.78
N GLU A 136 0.11 12.35 24.69
CA GLU A 136 0.05 13.78 24.37
C GLU A 136 1.27 14.23 23.55
N SER A 137 2.47 13.72 23.88
CA SER A 137 3.67 13.97 23.09
C SER A 137 3.53 13.47 21.67
N GLU A 138 3.03 12.25 21.48
CA GLU A 138 2.87 11.63 20.16
C GLU A 138 1.75 12.29 19.36
N ARG A 139 0.66 12.72 20.00
CA ARG A 139 -0.37 13.56 19.36
C ARG A 139 0.26 14.81 18.73
N GLY A 140 1.16 15.46 19.44
CA GLY A 140 1.90 16.62 18.93
C GLY A 140 2.79 16.28 17.73
N VAL A 141 3.40 15.10 17.71
CA VAL A 141 4.21 14.60 16.58
C VAL A 141 3.31 14.38 15.35
N VAL A 142 2.23 13.63 15.48
CA VAL A 142 1.29 13.35 14.38
C VAL A 142 0.65 14.65 13.86
N TYR A 143 0.29 15.58 14.75
CA TYR A 143 -0.22 16.88 14.34
C TYR A 143 0.82 17.69 13.54
N SER A 144 2.08 17.64 13.96
CA SER A 144 3.18 18.30 13.25
C SER A 144 3.46 17.67 11.89
N GLU A 145 3.37 16.35 11.81
CA GLU A 145 3.49 15.61 10.56
C GLU A 145 2.35 15.96 9.60
N ARG A 146 1.10 16.03 10.08
CA ARG A 146 -0.03 16.47 9.27
C ARG A 146 0.22 17.86 8.69
N ARG A 147 0.69 18.80 9.52
CA ARG A 147 1.04 20.14 9.04
C ARG A 147 2.09 20.11 7.93
N LEU A 148 3.07 19.23 8.04
CA LEU A 148 4.14 19.11 7.05
C LEU A 148 3.68 18.40 5.78
N SER A 149 3.02 17.25 5.92
CA SER A 149 2.68 16.36 4.80
C SER A 149 1.38 16.76 4.07
N VAL A 150 0.45 17.42 4.76
CA VAL A 150 -0.84 17.85 4.21
C VAL A 150 -0.94 19.37 4.18
N ASP A 151 -1.05 20.05 5.32
CA ASP A 151 -1.45 21.46 5.37
C ASP A 151 -0.48 22.38 4.64
N ASN A 152 0.83 22.12 4.77
CA ASN A 152 1.90 22.89 4.10
C ASN A 152 2.32 22.29 2.73
N SER A 153 1.81 21.12 2.38
CA SER A 153 2.08 20.45 1.11
C SER A 153 1.00 20.79 0.09
N ASN A 154 1.40 21.32 -1.06
CA ASN A 154 0.45 21.58 -2.14
C ASN A 154 -0.17 20.29 -2.69
N PHE A 155 0.63 19.23 -2.81
CA PHE A 155 0.15 17.92 -3.21
C PHE A 155 -0.76 17.30 -2.14
N GLY A 156 -0.36 17.37 -0.87
CA GLY A 156 -1.11 16.80 0.25
C GLY A 156 -2.52 17.39 0.38
N VAL A 157 -2.65 18.72 0.36
CA VAL A 157 -3.96 19.38 0.37
C VAL A 157 -4.80 18.96 -0.83
N LEU A 158 -4.20 18.94 -2.02
CA LEU A 158 -4.96 18.59 -3.23
C LEU A 158 -5.43 17.12 -3.21
N TYR A 159 -4.58 16.21 -2.71
CA TYR A 159 -4.91 14.80 -2.55
C TYR A 159 -6.07 14.58 -1.55
N GLU A 160 -6.03 15.29 -0.41
CA GLU A 160 -7.11 15.26 0.58
C GLU A 160 -8.43 15.77 -0.01
N GLN A 161 -8.39 16.89 -0.74
CA GLN A 161 -9.59 17.45 -1.40
C GLN A 161 -10.12 16.53 -2.51
N LEU A 162 -9.22 15.84 -3.24
CA LEU A 162 -9.61 14.84 -4.23
C LEU A 162 -10.37 13.68 -3.58
N GLY A 163 -9.84 13.10 -2.50
CA GLY A 163 -10.47 12.00 -1.76
C GLY A 163 -11.84 12.39 -1.24
N ALA A 164 -11.94 13.55 -0.58
CA ALA A 164 -13.19 14.09 -0.06
C ALA A 164 -14.25 14.38 -1.14
N ALA A 165 -13.81 14.71 -2.36
CA ALA A 165 -14.74 14.92 -3.49
C ALA A 165 -15.08 13.62 -4.21
N ALA A 166 -14.14 12.68 -4.30
CA ALA A 166 -14.34 11.40 -4.99
C ALA A 166 -15.29 10.48 -4.23
N PHE A 167 -15.20 10.43 -2.91
CA PHE A 167 -16.05 9.61 -2.06
C PHE A 167 -17.04 10.47 -1.27
N ILE A 168 -18.34 10.20 -1.39
CA ILE A 168 -19.39 10.92 -0.65
C ILE A 168 -19.95 10.11 0.52
N ALA A 169 -19.73 8.81 0.54
CA ALA A 169 -20.30 7.92 1.54
C ALA A 169 -19.28 6.94 2.13
N HIS A 170 -18.38 6.40 1.31
CA HIS A 170 -17.40 5.41 1.76
C HIS A 170 -16.31 6.04 2.64
N PRO A 171 -15.83 5.34 3.69
CA PRO A 171 -14.78 5.84 4.58
C PRO A 171 -13.43 6.17 3.92
N TYR A 172 -13.20 5.83 2.68
CA TYR A 172 -12.01 6.27 1.93
C TYR A 172 -11.97 7.78 1.64
N HIS A 173 -12.98 8.54 2.07
CA HIS A 173 -13.01 9.98 1.81
C HIS A 173 -12.19 10.82 2.81
N TRP A 174 -11.83 10.30 4.00
CA TRP A 174 -10.95 11.03 4.91
C TRP A 174 -9.49 10.61 4.79
N PRO A 175 -8.56 11.51 5.09
CA PRO A 175 -7.14 11.21 5.01
C PRO A 175 -6.72 10.19 6.08
N VAL A 176 -5.76 9.33 5.77
CA VAL A 176 -5.21 8.34 6.70
C VAL A 176 -4.66 8.99 7.98
N ILE A 177 -4.04 10.18 7.86
CA ILE A 177 -3.52 10.93 8.99
C ILE A 177 -4.61 11.57 9.87
N GLY A 178 -5.88 11.59 9.40
CA GLY A 178 -7.02 12.15 10.11
C GLY A 178 -7.21 13.66 9.96
N TRP A 179 -8.38 14.16 10.37
CA TRP A 179 -8.69 15.58 10.39
C TRP A 179 -8.04 16.28 11.61
N PRO A 180 -7.59 17.55 11.50
CA PRO A 180 -6.99 18.28 12.63
C PRO A 180 -7.85 18.29 13.88
N SER A 181 -9.15 18.56 13.73
CA SER A 181 -10.10 18.60 14.84
C SER A 181 -10.22 17.27 15.60
N ASP A 182 -10.12 16.16 14.86
CA ASP A 182 -10.22 14.83 15.44
C ASP A 182 -8.91 14.49 16.19
N ILE A 183 -7.76 14.79 15.57
CA ILE A 183 -6.44 14.62 16.22
C ILE A 183 -6.38 15.37 17.57
N GLU A 184 -6.91 16.59 17.62
CA GLU A 184 -6.93 17.41 18.83
C GLU A 184 -7.89 16.88 19.90
N SER A 185 -8.93 16.14 19.51
CA SER A 185 -10.04 15.77 20.40
C SER A 185 -10.07 14.31 20.85
N TRP A 186 -9.22 13.41 20.34
CA TRP A 186 -9.20 12.01 20.76
C TRP A 186 -9.10 11.85 22.27
N THR A 187 -9.99 11.06 22.82
CA THR A 187 -9.99 10.73 24.25
C THR A 187 -9.18 9.43 24.51
N MET A 188 -8.80 9.22 25.75
CA MET A 188 -8.13 7.98 26.16
C MET A 188 -9.01 6.74 25.92
N ASP A 189 -10.33 6.90 25.99
CA ASP A 189 -11.27 5.79 25.75
C ASP A 189 -11.36 5.46 24.25
N ASP A 190 -11.32 6.46 23.37
CA ASP A 190 -11.24 6.24 21.91
C ASP A 190 -9.99 5.48 21.55
N LEU A 191 -8.83 5.90 22.07
CA LEU A 191 -7.56 5.21 21.84
C LEU A 191 -7.62 3.74 22.28
N LYS A 192 -8.08 3.48 23.51
CA LYS A 192 -8.16 2.10 24.02
C LYS A 192 -9.17 1.24 23.26
N ALA A 193 -10.28 1.84 22.81
CA ALA A 193 -11.28 1.15 21.99
C ALA A 193 -10.71 0.76 20.61
N HIS A 194 -10.04 1.71 19.95
CA HIS A 194 -9.41 1.47 18.65
C HIS A 194 -8.30 0.41 18.72
N PHE A 195 -7.43 0.49 19.74
CA PHE A 195 -6.37 -0.51 19.95
C PHE A 195 -6.95 -1.91 20.14
N ARG A 196 -7.92 -2.08 21.06
CA ARG A 196 -8.56 -3.38 21.30
C ARG A 196 -9.22 -3.95 20.06
N MET A 197 -9.86 -3.12 19.26
CA MET A 197 -10.51 -3.52 18.04
C MET A 197 -9.51 -3.92 16.95
N GLY A 198 -8.50 -3.09 16.71
CA GLY A 198 -7.61 -3.21 15.57
C GLY A 198 -6.43 -4.15 15.76
N TYR A 199 -5.82 -4.10 16.96
CA TYR A 199 -4.54 -4.79 17.23
C TYR A 199 -4.70 -6.15 17.91
N ALA A 200 -5.82 -6.79 17.66
CA ALA A 200 -6.08 -8.14 18.12
C ALA A 200 -5.34 -9.20 17.28
N PRO A 201 -4.87 -10.31 17.88
CA PRO A 201 -4.17 -11.35 17.15
C PRO A 201 -5.01 -11.96 16.02
N ASN A 202 -6.31 -12.14 16.22
CA ASN A 202 -7.22 -12.66 15.19
C ASN A 202 -7.52 -11.66 14.05
N ASN A 203 -7.02 -10.43 14.13
CA ASN A 203 -7.06 -9.42 13.07
C ASN A 203 -5.70 -9.24 12.37
N CYS A 204 -4.71 -10.09 12.71
CA CYS A 204 -3.33 -9.98 12.26
C CYS A 204 -2.91 -11.18 11.40
N VAL A 205 -2.11 -10.90 10.37
CA VAL A 205 -1.29 -11.89 9.66
C VAL A 205 0.17 -11.57 9.94
N ALA A 206 0.90 -12.52 10.53
CA ALA A 206 2.35 -12.43 10.69
C ALA A 206 3.04 -13.19 9.57
N VAL A 207 4.06 -12.58 8.95
CA VAL A 207 4.84 -13.16 7.87
C VAL A 207 6.30 -13.16 8.25
N VAL A 208 6.94 -14.33 8.24
CA VAL A 208 8.35 -14.50 8.58
C VAL A 208 9.07 -15.12 7.39
N VAL A 209 10.05 -14.42 6.84
CA VAL A 209 10.85 -14.88 5.69
C VAL A 209 12.33 -14.73 6.02
N GLY A 210 13.12 -15.78 5.84
CA GLY A 210 14.58 -15.70 6.02
C GLY A 210 15.21 -16.95 6.61
N ASP A 211 16.38 -16.76 7.24
CA ASP A 211 17.16 -17.86 7.83
C ASP A 211 16.53 -18.33 9.16
N VAL A 212 15.42 -18.99 9.03
CA VAL A 212 14.61 -19.57 10.12
C VAL A 212 14.17 -20.96 9.74
N SER A 213 13.83 -21.81 10.73
CA SER A 213 13.02 -23.00 10.49
C SER A 213 11.57 -22.72 10.88
N GLN A 214 10.62 -23.31 10.17
CA GLN A 214 9.19 -23.23 10.56
C GLN A 214 8.99 -23.68 12.00
N ALA A 215 9.65 -24.76 12.40
CA ALA A 215 9.51 -25.33 13.75
C ALA A 215 9.91 -24.28 14.82
N ASP A 216 11.01 -23.58 14.62
CA ASP A 216 11.47 -22.55 15.57
C ASP A 216 10.52 -21.36 15.61
N VAL A 217 10.11 -20.86 14.43
CA VAL A 217 9.12 -19.76 14.35
C VAL A 217 7.83 -20.14 15.06
N MET A 218 7.31 -21.35 14.82
CA MET A 218 6.06 -21.78 15.44
C MET A 218 6.20 -22.02 16.94
N ALA A 219 7.36 -22.51 17.41
CA ALA A 219 7.62 -22.67 18.84
C ALA A 219 7.63 -21.29 19.54
N LEU A 220 8.27 -20.28 18.94
CA LEU A 220 8.29 -18.90 19.45
C LEU A 220 6.92 -18.24 19.37
N ALA A 221 6.20 -18.40 18.26
CA ALA A 221 4.84 -17.87 18.12
C ALA A 221 3.87 -18.45 19.16
N LYS A 222 3.94 -19.75 19.43
CA LYS A 222 3.15 -20.39 20.49
C LYS A 222 3.55 -19.90 21.89
N LYS A 223 4.83 -19.61 22.10
CA LYS A 223 5.35 -19.09 23.39
C LYS A 223 4.92 -17.66 23.65
N TYR A 224 5.03 -16.77 22.66
CA TYR A 224 4.90 -15.32 22.83
C TYR A 224 3.57 -14.77 22.31
N LEU A 225 3.12 -15.17 21.12
CA LEU A 225 1.95 -14.61 20.45
C LEU A 225 0.65 -15.33 20.80
N GLU A 226 0.64 -16.66 20.90
CA GLU A 226 -0.59 -17.42 21.18
C GLU A 226 -1.24 -17.09 22.54
N PRO A 227 -0.51 -16.75 23.61
CA PRO A 227 -1.11 -16.32 24.86
C PRO A 227 -1.86 -14.98 24.83
N ILE A 228 -1.70 -14.18 23.75
CA ILE A 228 -2.41 -12.91 23.59
C ILE A 228 -3.88 -13.23 23.30
N PRO A 229 -4.84 -12.71 24.09
CA PRO A 229 -6.24 -13.06 23.91
C PRO A 229 -6.80 -12.48 22.60
N ARG A 230 -7.62 -13.29 21.90
CA ARG A 230 -8.40 -12.79 20.76
C ARG A 230 -9.42 -11.75 21.25
N GLN A 231 -9.79 -10.85 20.35
CA GLN A 231 -10.77 -9.79 20.60
C GLN A 231 -11.89 -9.83 19.55
N GLU A 232 -12.94 -9.04 19.75
CA GLU A 232 -13.92 -8.78 18.71
C GLU A 232 -13.23 -8.10 17.50
N PRO A 233 -13.42 -8.65 16.29
CA PRO A 233 -12.83 -8.06 15.09
C PRO A 233 -13.45 -6.68 14.80
N PRO A 234 -12.77 -5.83 14.02
CA PRO A 234 -13.35 -4.58 13.55
C PRO A 234 -14.71 -4.82 12.89
N PRO A 235 -15.72 -3.99 13.17
CA PRO A 235 -16.99 -4.07 12.48
C PRO A 235 -16.78 -3.97 10.95
N PRO A 236 -17.50 -4.77 10.15
CA PRO A 236 -17.37 -4.68 8.71
C PRO A 236 -17.85 -3.31 8.21
N VAL A 237 -17.10 -2.72 7.29
CA VAL A 237 -17.54 -1.52 6.58
C VAL A 237 -18.74 -1.90 5.71
N ARG A 238 -19.92 -1.35 6.01
CA ARG A 238 -21.18 -1.66 5.34
C ARG A 238 -21.56 -0.64 4.28
N THR A 239 -21.09 0.60 4.47
CA THR A 239 -21.36 1.69 3.55
C THR A 239 -20.61 1.47 2.25
N LYS A 240 -21.33 1.46 1.15
CA LYS A 240 -20.75 1.40 -0.19
C LYS A 240 -20.81 2.77 -0.83
N GLU A 241 -19.77 3.12 -1.56
CA GLU A 241 -19.83 4.33 -2.38
C GLU A 241 -20.90 4.16 -3.46
N PRO A 242 -21.86 5.10 -3.59
CA PRO A 242 -22.84 5.05 -4.65
C PRO A 242 -22.19 5.33 -6.01
N GLU A 243 -22.84 4.85 -7.10
CA GLU A 243 -22.37 5.12 -8.46
C GLU A 243 -22.28 6.64 -8.68
N GLN A 244 -21.14 7.09 -9.20
CA GLN A 244 -20.97 8.48 -9.58
C GLN A 244 -21.74 8.76 -10.88
N LEU A 245 -22.63 9.76 -10.86
CA LEU A 245 -23.54 10.06 -11.98
C LEU A 245 -23.06 11.19 -12.89
N GLY A 246 -21.94 11.84 -12.55
CA GLY A 246 -21.37 12.94 -13.33
C GLY A 246 -19.99 13.32 -12.81
N GLU A 247 -19.21 14.01 -13.63
CA GLU A 247 -17.90 14.53 -13.24
C GLU A 247 -18.00 15.42 -12.00
N ARG A 248 -17.05 15.25 -11.08
CA ARG A 248 -16.89 16.13 -9.91
C ARG A 248 -15.63 16.96 -10.09
N ARG A 249 -15.66 18.22 -9.69
CA ARG A 249 -14.51 19.12 -9.77
C ARG A 249 -14.32 19.88 -8.46
N VAL A 250 -13.08 19.99 -8.03
CA VAL A 250 -12.66 20.83 -6.93
C VAL A 250 -11.45 21.67 -7.35
N VAL A 251 -11.46 22.94 -6.97
CA VAL A 251 -10.37 23.88 -7.23
C VAL A 251 -9.82 24.38 -5.90
N VAL A 252 -8.51 24.25 -5.74
CA VAL A 252 -7.78 24.72 -4.57
C VAL A 252 -6.92 25.91 -4.97
N HIS A 253 -7.13 27.04 -4.31
CA HIS A 253 -6.27 28.22 -4.44
C HIS A 253 -5.25 28.22 -3.31
N LYS A 254 -3.96 28.18 -3.65
CA LYS A 254 -2.89 28.13 -2.65
C LYS A 254 -1.60 28.70 -3.24
N ARG A 255 -0.74 29.22 -2.38
CA ARG A 255 0.58 29.67 -2.79
C ARG A 255 1.40 28.51 -3.35
N ALA A 256 1.69 28.57 -4.65
CA ALA A 256 2.45 27.55 -5.38
C ALA A 256 3.27 28.19 -6.49
N GLN A 257 4.26 27.47 -7.01
CA GLN A 257 5.03 27.92 -8.17
C GLN A 257 4.36 27.50 -9.49
N LEU A 258 3.77 26.31 -9.49
CA LEU A 258 3.14 25.71 -10.65
C LEU A 258 1.79 25.09 -10.23
N PRO A 259 0.84 24.98 -11.16
CA PRO A 259 -0.40 24.25 -10.92
C PRO A 259 -0.11 22.75 -10.77
N ILE A 260 -1.02 22.05 -10.09
CA ILE A 260 -1.03 20.60 -9.97
C ILE A 260 -2.45 20.13 -10.30
N GLU A 261 -2.58 19.03 -11.02
CA GLU A 261 -3.85 18.39 -11.26
C GLU A 261 -3.80 16.93 -10.81
N LEU A 262 -4.84 16.52 -10.13
CA LEU A 262 -5.12 15.13 -9.80
C LEU A 262 -6.46 14.75 -10.42
N ILE A 263 -6.48 13.67 -11.20
CA ILE A 263 -7.67 13.17 -11.87
C ILE A 263 -7.87 11.73 -11.45
N ALA A 264 -8.98 11.44 -10.79
CA ALA A 264 -9.30 10.13 -10.25
C ALA A 264 -10.49 9.48 -10.97
N TYR A 265 -10.43 8.16 -11.09
CA TYR A 265 -11.52 7.32 -11.55
C TYR A 265 -11.77 6.21 -10.53
N HIS A 266 -13.03 5.97 -10.17
CA HIS A 266 -13.35 4.80 -9.36
C HIS A 266 -13.03 3.51 -10.12
N VAL A 267 -12.36 2.60 -9.42
CA VAL A 267 -11.96 1.28 -9.91
C VAL A 267 -12.33 0.22 -8.87
N PRO A 268 -12.47 -1.06 -9.24
CA PRO A 268 -12.83 -2.10 -8.29
C PRO A 268 -11.72 -2.38 -7.27
N GLU A 269 -12.06 -3.14 -6.26
CA GLU A 269 -11.15 -3.67 -5.23
C GLU A 269 -10.11 -4.62 -5.82
N THR A 270 -8.98 -4.79 -5.13
CA THR A 270 -7.82 -5.58 -5.57
C THR A 270 -8.14 -7.04 -5.93
N LYS A 271 -9.07 -7.70 -5.22
CA LYS A 271 -9.44 -9.10 -5.53
C LYS A 271 -10.32 -9.27 -6.78
N ASN A 272 -10.74 -8.17 -7.41
CA ASN A 272 -11.60 -8.20 -8.59
C ASN A 272 -10.88 -8.79 -9.81
N PRO A 273 -11.56 -9.54 -10.69
CA PRO A 273 -10.95 -10.05 -11.93
C PRO A 273 -10.38 -8.98 -12.86
N ASP A 274 -10.82 -7.74 -12.74
CA ASP A 274 -10.32 -6.61 -13.54
C ASP A 274 -8.99 -6.03 -13.02
N ASP A 275 -8.48 -6.52 -11.88
CA ASP A 275 -7.24 -6.06 -11.27
C ASP A 275 -6.04 -6.16 -12.22
N ALA A 276 -5.76 -7.35 -12.77
CA ALA A 276 -4.64 -7.55 -13.69
C ALA A 276 -4.77 -6.76 -15.01
N PRO A 277 -5.93 -6.68 -15.68
CA PRO A 277 -6.14 -5.75 -16.80
C PRO A 277 -5.90 -4.29 -16.45
N LEU A 278 -6.26 -3.85 -15.24
CA LEU A 278 -6.01 -2.49 -14.77
C LEU A 278 -4.53 -2.24 -14.48
N ASP A 279 -3.77 -3.23 -13.97
CA ASP A 279 -2.31 -3.12 -13.81
C ASP A 279 -1.60 -2.96 -15.15
N VAL A 280 -2.03 -3.73 -16.15
CA VAL A 280 -1.50 -3.60 -17.53
C VAL A 280 -1.83 -2.22 -18.10
N LEU A 281 -3.05 -1.73 -17.91
CA LEU A 281 -3.49 -0.40 -18.34
C LEU A 281 -2.65 0.71 -17.68
N GLU A 282 -2.47 0.67 -16.37
CA GLU A 282 -1.67 1.63 -15.61
C GLU A 282 -0.22 1.66 -16.09
N THR A 283 0.38 0.47 -16.24
CA THR A 283 1.76 0.30 -16.71
C THR A 283 1.95 0.87 -18.12
N LEU A 284 1.05 0.57 -19.03
CA LEU A 284 1.06 1.06 -20.41
C LEU A 284 0.97 2.60 -20.44
N LEU A 285 0.14 3.18 -19.57
CA LEU A 285 -0.09 4.62 -19.53
C LEU A 285 1.09 5.39 -18.94
N SER A 286 1.67 4.93 -17.82
CA SER A 286 2.59 5.78 -17.05
C SER A 286 3.91 5.14 -16.62
N HIS A 287 4.13 3.83 -16.81
CA HIS A 287 5.35 3.21 -16.31
C HIS A 287 6.58 3.51 -17.18
N GLY A 288 7.43 4.40 -16.66
CA GLY A 288 8.69 4.80 -17.28
C GLY A 288 8.54 5.69 -18.52
N GLN A 289 9.67 6.15 -19.05
CA GLN A 289 9.73 7.12 -20.14
C GLN A 289 9.16 6.60 -21.49
N SER A 290 9.02 5.30 -21.63
CA SER A 290 8.46 4.69 -22.83
C SER A 290 6.94 4.52 -22.78
N SER A 291 6.28 4.97 -21.73
CA SER A 291 4.83 4.93 -21.55
C SER A 291 4.12 5.94 -22.46
N ARG A 292 2.82 5.74 -22.71
CA ARG A 292 2.05 6.58 -23.63
C ARG A 292 1.96 8.02 -23.18
N LEU A 293 1.64 8.24 -21.90
CA LEU A 293 1.48 9.59 -21.34
C LEU A 293 2.81 10.34 -21.31
N TYR A 294 3.91 9.66 -20.92
CA TYR A 294 5.23 10.30 -20.91
C TYR A 294 5.64 10.77 -22.31
N LYS A 295 5.59 9.86 -23.30
CA LYS A 295 5.94 10.17 -24.70
C LYS A 295 5.12 11.31 -25.27
N ARG A 296 3.80 11.32 -24.98
CA ARG A 296 2.93 12.36 -25.50
C ARG A 296 3.09 13.67 -24.76
N MET A 297 2.90 13.66 -23.44
CA MET A 297 2.71 14.87 -22.66
C MET A 297 4.03 15.51 -22.20
N VAL A 298 5.08 14.70 -21.97
CA VAL A 298 6.40 15.18 -21.53
C VAL A 298 7.32 15.42 -22.70
N ASP A 299 7.51 14.43 -23.57
CA ASP A 299 8.49 14.51 -24.67
C ASP A 299 7.98 15.33 -25.85
N LYS A 300 6.83 14.92 -26.42
CA LYS A 300 6.34 15.47 -27.69
C LYS A 300 5.66 16.82 -27.51
N ASP A 301 4.61 16.88 -26.71
CA ASP A 301 3.74 18.06 -26.59
C ASP A 301 4.27 19.04 -25.54
N GLN A 302 5.20 18.60 -24.67
CA GLN A 302 5.87 19.38 -23.61
C GLN A 302 4.90 20.15 -22.69
N LEU A 303 3.76 19.53 -22.38
CA LEU A 303 2.69 20.11 -21.57
C LEU A 303 2.97 20.04 -20.08
N VAL A 304 3.60 18.94 -19.64
CA VAL A 304 3.84 18.67 -18.21
C VAL A 304 5.31 18.37 -17.95
N LEU A 305 5.76 18.59 -16.70
CA LEU A 305 7.06 18.17 -16.22
C LEU A 305 7.09 16.68 -15.94
N ASN A 306 5.98 16.17 -15.38
CA ASN A 306 5.77 14.77 -15.14
C ASN A 306 4.28 14.41 -15.27
N VAL A 307 4.02 13.15 -15.52
CA VAL A 307 2.70 12.55 -15.50
C VAL A 307 2.84 11.14 -14.94
N ASN A 308 1.97 10.79 -14.02
CA ASN A 308 1.93 9.47 -13.40
C ASN A 308 0.48 9.00 -13.26
N ALA A 309 0.26 7.68 -13.37
CA ALA A 309 -0.97 7.01 -12.99
C ALA A 309 -0.64 6.05 -11.86
N ARG A 310 -1.50 5.96 -10.85
CA ARG A 310 -1.32 5.06 -9.73
C ARG A 310 -2.65 4.54 -9.22
N ARG A 311 -2.67 3.26 -8.91
CA ARG A 311 -3.73 2.58 -8.18
C ARG A 311 -3.14 1.98 -6.90
N GLN A 312 -3.90 2.00 -5.83
CA GLN A 312 -3.51 1.35 -4.57
C GLN A 312 -4.22 0.02 -4.42
N ASN A 313 -3.60 -0.92 -3.68
CA ASN A 313 -4.32 -2.09 -3.20
C ASN A 313 -5.46 -1.64 -2.28
N ALA A 314 -6.64 -2.20 -2.47
CA ALA A 314 -7.83 -1.81 -1.73
C ALA A 314 -8.75 -3.01 -1.47
N LEU A 315 -9.35 -3.06 -0.28
CA LEU A 315 -10.33 -4.09 0.11
C LEU A 315 -11.73 -3.78 -0.42
N ASP A 316 -12.02 -2.50 -0.68
CA ASP A 316 -13.25 -2.00 -1.32
C ASP A 316 -12.90 -1.23 -2.60
N PRO A 317 -13.87 -0.92 -3.48
CA PRO A 317 -13.62 -0.11 -4.66
C PRO A 317 -12.90 1.19 -4.33
N GLY A 318 -11.75 1.41 -4.98
CA GLY A 318 -10.83 2.52 -4.75
C GLY A 318 -10.72 3.46 -5.95
N LEU A 319 -9.57 4.11 -6.09
CA LEU A 319 -9.29 5.08 -7.14
C LEU A 319 -8.05 4.70 -7.95
N MET A 320 -8.13 4.93 -9.26
CA MET A 320 -6.96 5.12 -10.13
C MET A 320 -6.75 6.62 -10.29
N ILE A 321 -5.59 7.13 -9.87
CA ILE A 321 -5.29 8.56 -9.82
C ILE A 321 -4.19 8.89 -10.81
N PHE A 322 -4.48 9.85 -11.69
CA PHE A 322 -3.50 10.49 -12.57
C PHE A 322 -3.03 11.79 -11.91
N SER A 323 -1.73 11.99 -11.81
CA SER A 323 -1.13 13.24 -11.35
C SER A 323 -0.39 13.93 -12.47
N LEU A 324 -0.67 15.22 -12.67
CA LEU A 324 -0.07 16.06 -13.69
C LEU A 324 0.61 17.26 -13.03
N SER A 325 1.80 17.59 -13.50
CA SER A 325 2.49 18.84 -13.14
C SER A 325 2.67 19.69 -14.40
N PRO A 326 1.70 20.55 -14.76
CA PRO A 326 1.79 21.42 -15.92
C PRO A 326 3.07 22.29 -15.89
N ARG A 327 3.69 22.52 -17.06
CA ARG A 327 4.84 23.40 -17.18
C ARG A 327 4.44 24.86 -16.97
N SER A 328 5.40 25.70 -16.62
CA SER A 328 5.18 27.15 -16.55
C SER A 328 4.60 27.68 -17.87
N GLY A 329 3.51 28.45 -17.78
CA GLY A 329 2.80 28.99 -18.94
C GLY A 329 1.87 28.01 -19.65
N VAL A 330 1.72 26.79 -19.17
CA VAL A 330 0.72 25.83 -19.66
C VAL A 330 -0.50 25.85 -18.74
N GLU A 331 -1.64 26.20 -19.30
CA GLU A 331 -2.93 26.13 -18.60
C GLU A 331 -3.27 24.67 -18.27
N PRO A 332 -3.69 24.37 -17.02
CA PRO A 332 -4.08 23.02 -16.60
C PRO A 332 -5.05 22.34 -17.57
N ALA A 333 -6.09 23.03 -18.01
CA ALA A 333 -7.07 22.49 -18.96
C ALA A 333 -6.47 21.98 -20.27
N ARG A 334 -5.30 22.48 -20.70
CA ARG A 334 -4.61 21.98 -21.88
C ARG A 334 -3.92 20.62 -21.61
N ALA A 335 -3.32 20.45 -20.44
CA ALA A 335 -2.74 19.17 -20.01
C ALA A 335 -3.84 18.13 -19.79
N GLU A 336 -4.92 18.51 -19.10
CA GLU A 336 -6.12 17.70 -18.89
C GLU A 336 -6.69 17.18 -20.21
N LYS A 337 -6.88 18.06 -21.19
CA LYS A 337 -7.37 17.69 -22.53
C LYS A 337 -6.48 16.63 -23.19
N ALA A 338 -5.16 16.79 -23.13
CA ALA A 338 -4.23 15.83 -23.72
C ALA A 338 -4.29 14.46 -23.02
N LEU A 339 -4.47 14.43 -21.70
CA LEU A 339 -4.73 13.20 -20.95
C LEU A 339 -6.02 12.54 -21.44
N PHE A 340 -7.14 13.27 -21.47
CA PHE A 340 -8.44 12.71 -21.84
C PHE A 340 -8.44 12.17 -23.28
N GLU A 341 -7.80 12.85 -24.21
CA GLU A 341 -7.64 12.36 -25.58
C GLU A 341 -6.86 11.03 -25.64
N GLU A 342 -5.85 10.81 -24.77
CA GLU A 342 -5.12 9.56 -24.73
C GLU A 342 -5.95 8.44 -24.08
N LEU A 343 -6.73 8.76 -23.05
CA LEU A 343 -7.67 7.81 -22.46
C LEU A 343 -8.78 7.44 -23.44
N ASP A 344 -9.27 8.39 -24.22
CA ASP A 344 -10.26 8.14 -25.27
C ASP A 344 -9.71 7.25 -26.38
N ARG A 345 -8.43 7.39 -26.75
CA ARG A 345 -7.77 6.46 -27.68
C ARG A 345 -7.78 5.03 -27.15
N LEU A 346 -7.41 4.83 -25.88
CA LEU A 346 -7.46 3.49 -25.26
C LEU A 346 -8.87 2.90 -25.21
N ARG A 347 -9.89 3.74 -25.05
CA ARG A 347 -11.29 3.29 -25.11
C ARG A 347 -11.72 2.89 -26.50
N ASN A 348 -11.26 3.57 -27.53
CA ASN A 348 -11.77 3.44 -28.91
C ASN A 348 -10.89 2.56 -29.81
N GLU A 349 -9.58 2.49 -29.53
CA GLU A 349 -8.61 1.77 -30.34
C GLU A 349 -7.98 0.65 -29.50
N PRO A 350 -7.84 -0.57 -30.06
CA PRO A 350 -7.12 -1.63 -29.36
C PRO A 350 -5.63 -1.29 -29.22
N ILE A 351 -5.01 -1.71 -28.14
CA ILE A 351 -3.56 -1.62 -28.00
C ILE A 351 -2.87 -2.65 -28.90
N SER A 352 -1.65 -2.35 -29.33
CA SER A 352 -0.86 -3.31 -30.11
C SER A 352 -0.34 -4.46 -29.24
N GLU A 353 -0.10 -5.62 -29.83
CA GLU A 353 0.52 -6.76 -29.14
C GLU A 353 1.89 -6.39 -28.56
N GLN A 354 2.66 -5.54 -29.23
CA GLN A 354 3.94 -5.07 -28.75
C GLN A 354 3.80 -4.25 -27.45
N GLU A 355 2.79 -3.38 -27.36
CA GLU A 355 2.51 -2.60 -26.14
C GLU A 355 2.04 -3.50 -25.01
N LEU A 356 1.16 -4.46 -25.31
CA LEU A 356 0.68 -5.44 -24.34
C LEU A 356 1.84 -6.27 -23.76
N HIS A 357 2.66 -6.87 -24.61
CA HIS A 357 3.83 -7.64 -24.18
C HIS A 357 4.81 -6.81 -23.37
N LYS A 358 5.07 -5.56 -23.78
CA LYS A 358 5.96 -4.66 -23.02
C LYS A 358 5.42 -4.40 -21.62
N ALA A 359 4.14 -4.07 -21.47
CA ALA A 359 3.54 -3.79 -20.17
C ALA A 359 3.57 -5.02 -19.25
N LYS A 360 3.22 -6.20 -19.76
CA LYS A 360 3.32 -7.46 -19.03
C LYS A 360 4.75 -7.75 -18.57
N ASN A 361 5.74 -7.60 -19.45
CA ASN A 361 7.15 -7.82 -19.11
C ASN A 361 7.65 -6.84 -18.04
N GLN A 362 7.19 -5.60 -18.05
CA GLN A 362 7.53 -4.62 -17.02
C GLN A 362 6.95 -5.03 -15.66
N LEU A 363 5.67 -5.43 -15.61
CA LEU A 363 5.02 -5.93 -14.38
C LEU A 363 5.72 -7.18 -13.84
N LEU A 364 6.05 -8.14 -14.70
CA LEU A 364 6.80 -9.34 -14.29
C LEU A 364 8.20 -9.00 -13.78
N ALA A 365 8.89 -8.07 -14.45
CA ALA A 365 10.22 -7.65 -13.99
C ALA A 365 10.16 -6.96 -12.61
N ASP A 366 9.12 -6.16 -12.34
CA ASP A 366 8.90 -5.52 -11.04
C ASP A 366 8.55 -6.56 -9.97
N HIS A 367 7.67 -7.51 -10.30
CA HIS A 367 7.32 -8.62 -9.44
C HIS A 367 8.56 -9.42 -9.03
N TYR A 368 9.37 -9.88 -9.98
CA TYR A 368 10.58 -10.64 -9.68
C TYR A 368 11.65 -9.83 -8.98
N ARG A 369 11.75 -8.51 -9.19
CA ARG A 369 12.64 -7.63 -8.41
C ARG A 369 12.26 -7.60 -6.93
N GLN A 370 10.97 -7.51 -6.61
CA GLN A 370 10.50 -7.57 -5.23
C GLN A 370 10.73 -8.95 -4.61
N MET A 371 10.51 -10.02 -5.36
CA MET A 371 10.75 -11.40 -4.90
C MET A 371 12.22 -11.73 -4.60
N LYS A 372 13.19 -10.90 -5.03
CA LYS A 372 14.62 -11.16 -4.78
C LYS A 372 15.03 -11.00 -3.32
N THR A 373 14.33 -10.23 -2.53
CA THR A 373 14.70 -9.95 -1.14
C THR A 373 13.72 -10.60 -0.17
N ILE A 374 14.22 -11.00 1.00
CA ILE A 374 13.36 -11.56 2.05
C ILE A 374 12.30 -10.54 2.49
N ALA A 375 12.65 -9.25 2.58
CA ALA A 375 11.73 -8.16 2.89
C ALA A 375 10.64 -7.99 1.81
N GLY A 376 11.02 -8.05 0.53
CA GLY A 376 10.06 -7.96 -0.57
C GLY A 376 9.10 -9.16 -0.60
N ARG A 377 9.59 -10.38 -0.35
CA ARG A 377 8.73 -11.58 -0.24
C ARG A 377 7.80 -11.51 0.97
N ALA A 378 8.31 -11.08 2.13
CA ALA A 378 7.47 -10.90 3.32
C ALA A 378 6.33 -9.91 3.06
N ASN A 379 6.65 -8.78 2.41
CA ASN A 379 5.64 -7.78 2.04
C ASN A 379 4.61 -8.33 1.05
N LEU A 380 5.06 -8.98 -0.03
CA LEU A 380 4.15 -9.54 -1.04
C LEU A 380 3.26 -10.65 -0.47
N LEU A 381 3.79 -11.56 0.33
CA LEU A 381 3.01 -12.61 0.99
C LEU A 381 1.89 -12.02 1.85
N GLY A 382 2.20 -10.98 2.64
CA GLY A 382 1.22 -10.28 3.45
C GLY A 382 0.17 -9.54 2.62
N ILE A 383 0.57 -8.81 1.58
CA ILE A 383 -0.35 -8.13 0.65
C ILE A 383 -1.30 -9.14 0.00
N TYR A 384 -0.78 -10.25 -0.55
CA TYR A 384 -1.62 -11.23 -1.21
C TYR A 384 -2.55 -11.95 -0.23
N GLU A 385 -2.11 -12.21 1.00
CA GLU A 385 -2.98 -12.77 2.03
C GLU A 385 -4.09 -11.80 2.45
N VAL A 386 -3.78 -10.53 2.59
CA VAL A 386 -4.74 -9.53 3.09
C VAL A 386 -5.70 -9.08 1.98
N TYR A 387 -5.19 -8.64 0.83
CA TYR A 387 -5.99 -8.01 -0.21
C TYR A 387 -6.61 -9.00 -1.21
N TYR A 388 -5.89 -10.07 -1.55
CA TYR A 388 -6.41 -11.12 -2.44
C TYR A 388 -7.07 -12.28 -1.68
N GLY A 389 -6.88 -12.34 -0.35
CA GLY A 389 -7.42 -13.38 0.52
C GLY A 389 -6.72 -14.74 0.40
N ASP A 390 -5.63 -14.81 -0.37
CA ASP A 390 -4.85 -16.03 -0.57
C ASP A 390 -3.43 -15.69 -1.06
N TYR A 391 -2.44 -15.87 -0.19
CA TYR A 391 -1.03 -15.61 -0.54
C TYR A 391 -0.53 -16.46 -1.72
N ARG A 392 -1.14 -17.62 -2.01
CA ARG A 392 -0.72 -18.50 -3.10
C ARG A 392 -0.89 -17.86 -4.48
N LYS A 393 -1.77 -16.88 -4.61
CA LYS A 393 -1.93 -16.10 -5.85
C LYS A 393 -0.65 -15.34 -6.24
N LEU A 394 0.23 -15.05 -5.28
CA LEU A 394 1.55 -14.47 -5.52
C LEU A 394 2.37 -15.31 -6.51
N PHE A 395 2.24 -16.62 -6.47
CA PHE A 395 3.00 -17.57 -7.31
C PHE A 395 2.34 -17.85 -8.67
N THR A 396 1.18 -17.23 -8.94
CA THR A 396 0.45 -17.37 -10.22
C THR A 396 0.35 -16.05 -10.98
N VAL A 397 1.14 -15.05 -10.60
CA VAL A 397 1.13 -13.71 -11.25
C VAL A 397 1.46 -13.79 -12.74
N GLU A 398 2.45 -14.61 -13.13
CA GLU A 398 2.81 -14.82 -14.53
C GLU A 398 1.63 -15.34 -15.34
N GLN A 399 0.96 -16.41 -14.88
CA GLN A 399 -0.21 -16.98 -15.54
C GLN A 399 -1.37 -15.97 -15.59
N THR A 400 -1.55 -15.20 -14.51
CA THR A 400 -2.60 -14.17 -14.45
C THR A 400 -2.36 -13.06 -15.47
N LEU A 401 -1.12 -12.56 -15.57
CA LEU A 401 -0.76 -11.55 -16.55
C LEU A 401 -0.78 -12.09 -17.98
N ASP A 402 -0.35 -13.33 -18.21
CA ASP A 402 -0.39 -13.96 -19.54
C ASP A 402 -1.81 -14.07 -20.09
N ALA A 403 -2.78 -14.31 -19.22
CA ALA A 403 -4.19 -14.40 -19.58
C ALA A 403 -4.81 -13.05 -20.02
N VAL A 404 -4.21 -11.91 -19.65
CA VAL A 404 -4.74 -10.58 -20.02
C VAL A 404 -4.58 -10.35 -21.53
N THR A 405 -5.65 -9.96 -22.19
CA THR A 405 -5.69 -9.65 -23.63
C THR A 405 -5.78 -8.14 -23.90
N ALA A 406 -5.46 -7.71 -25.13
CA ALA A 406 -5.67 -6.33 -25.56
C ALA A 406 -7.16 -5.91 -25.44
N ALA A 407 -8.07 -6.86 -25.66
CA ALA A 407 -9.50 -6.64 -25.47
C ALA A 407 -9.89 -6.40 -24.02
N ASP A 408 -9.25 -7.07 -23.05
CA ASP A 408 -9.48 -6.84 -21.62
C ASP A 408 -9.01 -5.44 -21.21
N VAL A 409 -7.85 -5.01 -21.67
CA VAL A 409 -7.34 -3.64 -21.40
C VAL A 409 -8.29 -2.60 -21.98
N GLN A 410 -8.79 -2.78 -23.19
CA GLN A 410 -9.78 -1.88 -23.79
C GLN A 410 -11.11 -1.91 -23.03
N ARG A 411 -11.57 -3.08 -22.62
CA ARG A 411 -12.81 -3.25 -21.85
C ARG A 411 -12.77 -2.48 -20.53
N VAL A 412 -11.71 -2.65 -19.74
CA VAL A 412 -11.57 -1.92 -18.46
C VAL A 412 -11.41 -0.41 -18.68
N ALA A 413 -10.71 0.02 -19.74
CA ALA A 413 -10.65 1.43 -20.12
C ALA A 413 -12.06 2.00 -20.43
N LYS A 414 -12.87 1.27 -21.22
CA LYS A 414 -14.25 1.67 -21.51
C LYS A 414 -15.15 1.71 -20.29
N GLN A 415 -14.96 0.78 -19.37
CA GLN A 415 -15.81 0.63 -18.19
C GLN A 415 -15.51 1.69 -17.14
N TYR A 416 -14.24 1.94 -16.83
CA TYR A 416 -13.84 2.75 -15.69
C TYR A 416 -13.41 4.17 -16.06
N LEU A 417 -12.71 4.39 -17.18
CA LEU A 417 -12.19 5.70 -17.56
C LEU A 417 -13.23 6.53 -18.33
N THR A 418 -14.39 6.75 -17.71
CA THR A 418 -15.50 7.51 -18.30
C THR A 418 -15.63 8.88 -17.66
N GLU A 419 -16.19 9.84 -18.41
CA GLU A 419 -16.42 11.20 -17.92
C GLU A 419 -17.25 11.22 -16.63
N LYS A 420 -18.35 10.45 -16.58
CA LYS A 420 -19.21 10.42 -15.40
C LYS A 420 -18.54 9.83 -14.16
N ASN A 421 -17.47 9.03 -14.34
CA ASN A 421 -16.75 8.33 -13.25
C ASN A 421 -15.52 9.07 -12.76
N ARG A 422 -15.23 10.28 -13.30
CA ARG A 422 -14.02 11.00 -12.94
C ARG A 422 -14.28 12.11 -11.92
N THR A 423 -13.27 12.31 -11.08
CA THR A 423 -13.16 13.47 -10.18
C THR A 423 -11.86 14.20 -10.49
N VAL A 424 -11.93 15.51 -10.66
CA VAL A 424 -10.77 16.37 -11.00
C VAL A 424 -10.54 17.33 -9.85
N ALA A 425 -9.31 17.36 -9.33
CA ALA A 425 -8.85 18.34 -8.37
C ALA A 425 -7.71 19.15 -8.99
N THR A 426 -7.85 20.47 -9.01
CA THR A 426 -6.86 21.38 -9.60
C THR A 426 -6.39 22.37 -8.55
N LEU A 427 -5.07 22.43 -8.33
CA LEU A 427 -4.45 23.49 -7.55
C LEU A 427 -4.01 24.61 -8.48
N ILE A 428 -4.55 25.79 -8.27
CA ILE A 428 -4.23 27.02 -8.99
C ILE A 428 -3.33 27.88 -8.09
N PRO A 429 -2.12 28.26 -8.58
CA PRO A 429 -1.25 29.17 -7.85
C PRO A 429 -1.93 30.52 -7.60
N GLU A 430 -1.99 30.96 -6.35
CA GLU A 430 -2.35 32.32 -6.02
C GLU A 430 -1.26 33.30 -6.53
N ALA A 431 -1.69 34.39 -7.13
CA ALA A 431 -0.78 35.46 -7.50
C ALA A 431 -0.04 35.98 -6.25
N LYS A 432 1.26 36.23 -6.35
CA LYS A 432 1.97 36.95 -5.29
C LYS A 432 1.26 38.29 -5.09
N GLU A 433 0.69 38.51 -3.89
CA GLU A 433 0.33 39.88 -3.52
C GLU A 433 1.58 40.75 -3.69
N SER A 434 1.53 41.65 -4.64
CA SER A 434 2.54 42.71 -4.76
C SER A 434 2.33 43.63 -3.54
N HIS A 435 3.09 43.39 -2.47
CA HIS A 435 3.21 44.39 -1.43
C HIS A 435 3.86 45.60 -2.07
N GLN A 436 3.03 46.60 -2.43
CA GLN A 436 3.46 47.99 -2.71
C GLN A 436 3.86 48.66 -1.43
#